data_af116b326e39a77edcac60f9db51f81d
#
_entry.id   af116b326e39a77edcac60f9db51f81d
#
_cell.length_a   1.000
_cell.length_b   1.000
_cell.length_c   1.000
_cell.angle_alpha   90.00
_cell.angle_beta   90.00
_cell.angle_gamma   90.00
#
_symmetry.space_group_name_H-M   'P 1'
#
loop_
_entity.id
_entity.type
_entity.pdbx_description
1 polymer ?
#
loop_
_entity_poly.entity_id
_entity_poly.type
_entity_poly.pdbx_seq_one_letter_code
_entity_poly.pdbx_strand_id
1 'polypeptide(L)'
;TTLSGVTCKPKITCDDTFGNDVNIGGIAGSVRGGGTVTFGSSNISGSTKAQATVKTGATLNGNTRIGGAIGYVADVVAIVNVTSLEVGDATASENAITAGDSASNKKSQIGGLIGCITQGTAANTTNVNITGLTFNSFSMTVGKNGDAKNGAGGLLGYSWGNTVVTIGDGANTSD
;
A
#
# COMPACT_ATOMS: atom_id res chain seq x y z
N THR A 1 -0.83 -13.00 -10.95
CA THR A 1 0.55 -12.96 -10.41
C THR A 1 0.53 -13.32 -8.94
N THR A 2 1.39 -14.25 -8.54
CA THR A 2 1.54 -14.64 -7.15
C THR A 2 2.98 -14.38 -6.71
N LEU A 3 3.13 -13.72 -5.56
CA LEU A 3 4.40 -13.51 -4.87
C LEU A 3 4.34 -14.21 -3.52
N SER A 4 5.19 -15.20 -3.32
CA SER A 4 5.16 -16.06 -2.14
C SER A 4 6.57 -16.33 -1.63
N GLY A 5 6.75 -16.25 -0.31
CA GLY A 5 8.05 -16.48 0.35
C GLY A 5 9.14 -15.46 -0.01
N VAL A 6 8.76 -14.29 -0.54
CA VAL A 6 9.70 -13.24 -0.95
C VAL A 6 9.90 -12.23 0.17
N THR A 7 11.13 -11.81 0.42
CA THR A 7 11.45 -10.72 1.34
C THR A 7 12.00 -9.54 0.57
N CYS A 8 11.32 -8.40 0.66
CA CYS A 8 11.74 -7.13 0.06
C CYS A 8 12.10 -6.16 1.19
N LYS A 9 13.35 -5.68 1.21
CA LYS A 9 13.85 -4.73 2.21
C LYS A 9 14.40 -3.44 1.55
N PRO A 10 13.63 -2.75 0.72
CA PRO A 10 14.15 -1.55 0.08
C PRO A 10 14.25 -0.39 1.07
N LYS A 11 15.29 0.42 0.91
CA LYS A 11 15.39 1.76 1.47
C LYS A 11 15.15 2.75 0.32
N ILE A 12 14.00 3.41 0.34
CA ILE A 12 13.56 4.27 -0.76
C ILE A 12 13.60 5.70 -0.28
N THR A 13 14.39 6.53 -0.96
CA THR A 13 14.43 7.97 -0.72
C THR A 13 14.00 8.68 -2.00
N CYS A 14 13.01 9.53 -1.89
CA CYS A 14 12.55 10.39 -2.98
C CYS A 14 12.72 11.84 -2.53
N ASP A 15 13.35 12.66 -3.34
CA ASP A 15 13.41 14.08 -3.09
C ASP A 15 12.09 14.77 -3.52
N ASP A 16 11.95 16.05 -3.24
CA ASP A 16 10.78 16.86 -3.52
C ASP A 16 10.83 17.57 -4.89
N THR A 17 11.79 17.26 -5.73
CA THR A 17 11.99 17.96 -7.01
C THR A 17 11.10 17.43 -8.14
N PHE A 18 10.52 16.24 -8.00
CA PHE A 18 9.66 15.69 -9.04
C PHE A 18 8.25 16.29 -9.00
N GLY A 19 7.80 16.84 -10.10
CA GLY A 19 6.45 17.39 -10.28
C GLY A 19 5.40 16.38 -10.76
N ASN A 20 5.78 15.14 -11.01
CA ASN A 20 4.92 14.09 -11.57
C ASN A 20 4.36 13.16 -10.47
N ASP A 21 3.39 12.34 -10.85
CA ASP A 21 2.83 11.31 -9.96
C ASP A 21 3.89 10.27 -9.58
N VAL A 22 3.97 9.94 -8.31
CA VAL A 22 4.88 8.96 -7.75
C VAL A 22 4.12 7.89 -6.99
N ASN A 23 4.46 6.64 -7.27
CA ASN A 23 3.89 5.49 -6.58
C ASN A 23 5.02 4.68 -5.94
N ILE A 24 4.98 4.53 -4.64
CA ILE A 24 6.02 3.87 -3.85
C ILE A 24 5.41 2.74 -3.04
N GLY A 25 5.99 1.55 -3.14
CA GLY A 25 5.61 0.42 -2.31
C GLY A 25 6.81 -0.45 -2.01
N GLY A 26 6.81 -1.09 -0.86
CA GLY A 26 7.90 -1.98 -0.44
C GLY A 26 8.07 -3.20 -1.36
N ILE A 27 7.03 -3.58 -2.07
CA ILE A 27 7.06 -4.67 -3.05
C ILE A 27 6.80 -4.13 -4.46
N ALA A 28 5.77 -3.30 -4.62
CA ALA A 28 5.38 -2.78 -5.93
C ALA A 28 4.98 -1.31 -5.84
N GLY A 29 5.56 -0.46 -6.70
CA GLY A 29 5.13 0.93 -6.83
C GLY A 29 3.72 1.02 -7.40
N SER A 30 3.42 0.25 -8.44
CA SER A 30 2.08 0.15 -9.03
C SER A 30 1.74 -1.27 -9.42
N VAL A 31 0.46 -1.61 -9.28
CA VAL A 31 -0.16 -2.81 -9.83
C VAL A 31 -1.26 -2.36 -10.79
N ARG A 32 -1.18 -2.81 -12.04
CA ARG A 32 -2.08 -2.39 -13.12
C ARG A 32 -2.50 -3.56 -14.00
N GLY A 33 -3.57 -3.38 -14.75
CA GLY A 33 -4.11 -4.37 -15.66
C GLY A 33 -5.12 -5.31 -15.00
N GLY A 34 -5.89 -6.02 -15.83
CA GLY A 34 -6.92 -6.95 -15.34
C GLY A 34 -6.32 -8.18 -14.67
N GLY A 35 -7.05 -8.77 -13.74
CA GLY A 35 -6.72 -10.05 -13.14
C GLY A 35 -6.47 -10.02 -11.64
N THR A 36 -5.76 -11.04 -11.16
CA THR A 36 -5.53 -11.27 -9.73
C THR A 36 -4.05 -11.10 -9.36
N VAL A 37 -3.80 -10.41 -8.26
CA VAL A 37 -2.50 -10.35 -7.60
C VAL A 37 -2.63 -10.98 -6.22
N THR A 38 -1.72 -11.89 -5.88
CA THR A 38 -1.73 -12.58 -4.59
C THR A 38 -0.39 -12.40 -3.88
N PHE A 39 -0.44 -11.99 -2.63
CA PHE A 39 0.70 -11.92 -1.72
C PHE A 39 0.56 -13.03 -0.68
N GLY A 40 1.55 -13.93 -0.70
CA GLY A 40 1.54 -15.14 0.12
C GLY A 40 0.86 -16.32 -0.57
N SER A 41 0.98 -17.47 0.02
CA SER A 41 0.32 -18.70 -0.40
C SER A 41 0.14 -19.62 0.80
N SER A 42 -0.99 -20.28 0.90
CA SER A 42 -1.23 -21.31 1.89
C SER A 42 -0.37 -22.56 1.70
N ASN A 43 0.21 -22.72 0.51
CA ASN A 43 0.96 -23.95 0.12
C ASN A 43 2.48 -23.78 0.21
N ILE A 44 2.98 -22.60 0.53
CA ILE A 44 4.42 -22.32 0.64
C ILE A 44 4.71 -21.85 2.05
N SER A 45 5.60 -22.53 2.76
CA SER A 45 6.05 -22.12 4.07
C SER A 45 6.83 -20.79 3.99
N GLY A 46 6.50 -19.87 4.85
CA GLY A 46 7.10 -18.55 4.93
C GLY A 46 6.20 -17.45 4.36
N SER A 47 6.05 -16.39 5.13
CA SER A 47 5.31 -15.21 4.71
C SER A 47 6.10 -14.37 3.70
N THR A 48 5.39 -13.71 2.81
CA THR A 48 5.98 -12.64 2.01
C THR A 48 6.19 -11.43 2.93
N LYS A 49 7.32 -10.76 2.80
CA LYS A 49 7.70 -9.67 3.71
C LYS A 49 7.97 -8.38 2.94
N ALA A 50 7.28 -7.33 3.33
CA ALA A 50 7.48 -5.96 2.87
C ALA A 50 8.11 -5.14 4.02
N GLN A 51 9.42 -5.05 4.04
CA GLN A 51 10.20 -4.41 5.11
C GLN A 51 10.83 -3.12 4.59
N ALA A 52 10.01 -2.25 4.02
CA ALA A 52 10.47 -1.03 3.38
C ALA A 52 10.62 0.13 4.37
N THR A 53 11.71 0.86 4.22
CA THR A 53 11.82 2.21 4.76
C THR A 53 11.64 3.20 3.63
N VAL A 54 10.63 4.06 3.72
CA VAL A 54 10.31 5.08 2.71
C VAL A 54 10.44 6.46 3.33
N LYS A 55 11.26 7.31 2.72
CA LYS A 55 11.39 8.71 3.11
C LYS A 55 11.22 9.60 1.89
N THR A 56 10.37 10.60 1.97
CA THR A 56 10.24 11.63 0.94
C THR A 56 10.84 12.95 1.42
N GLY A 57 11.02 13.89 0.48
CA GLY A 57 11.38 15.26 0.79
C GLY A 57 10.34 15.98 1.65
N ALA A 58 10.66 17.20 2.08
CA ALA A 58 9.82 17.99 2.98
C ALA A 58 8.50 18.41 2.35
N THR A 59 8.46 18.56 1.02
CA THR A 59 7.27 18.96 0.26
C THR A 59 7.08 18.05 -0.95
N LEU A 60 5.89 17.47 -1.06
CA LEU A 60 5.52 16.61 -2.19
C LEU A 60 4.92 17.45 -3.32
N ASN A 61 5.67 17.66 -4.38
CA ASN A 61 5.27 18.48 -5.53
C ASN A 61 4.47 17.72 -6.60
N GLY A 62 4.38 16.40 -6.51
CA GLY A 62 3.55 15.52 -7.33
C GLY A 62 2.46 14.81 -6.52
N ASN A 63 1.51 14.16 -7.21
CA ASN A 63 0.61 13.24 -6.51
C ASN A 63 1.40 12.03 -6.04
N THR A 64 1.32 11.73 -4.76
CA THR A 64 2.16 10.71 -4.13
C THR A 64 1.28 9.63 -3.51
N ARG A 65 1.55 8.37 -3.87
CA ARG A 65 0.86 7.21 -3.33
C ARG A 65 1.90 6.27 -2.72
N ILE A 66 1.84 6.11 -1.42
CA ILE A 66 2.83 5.32 -0.67
C ILE A 66 2.13 4.23 0.09
N GLY A 67 2.60 3.00 -0.07
CA GLY A 67 2.15 1.86 0.74
C GLY A 67 3.33 1.06 1.27
N GLY A 68 3.16 0.45 2.43
CA GLY A 68 4.18 -0.47 2.95
C GLY A 68 4.47 -1.63 2.01
N ALA A 69 3.47 -2.11 1.29
CA ALA A 69 3.61 -3.13 0.26
C ALA A 69 3.37 -2.60 -1.16
N ILE A 70 2.27 -1.88 -1.39
CA ILE A 70 1.87 -1.41 -2.72
C ILE A 70 1.57 0.09 -2.66
N GLY A 71 2.20 0.87 -3.55
CA GLY A 71 1.89 2.30 -3.67
C GLY A 71 0.52 2.54 -4.30
N TYR A 72 0.23 1.90 -5.41
CA TYR A 72 -0.96 2.16 -6.19
C TYR A 72 -1.54 0.91 -6.85
N VAL A 73 -2.81 0.67 -6.64
CA VAL A 73 -3.61 -0.31 -7.38
C VAL A 73 -4.51 0.47 -8.34
N ALA A 74 -4.25 0.34 -9.63
CA ALA A 74 -4.92 1.10 -10.69
C ALA A 74 -5.64 0.21 -11.65
N ASP A 75 -6.66 0.79 -12.27
CA ASP A 75 -7.32 0.32 -13.48
C ASP A 75 -7.56 -1.20 -13.58
N VAL A 76 -8.75 -1.64 -13.35
CA VAL A 76 -9.20 -3.02 -13.62
C VAL A 76 -8.46 -4.16 -12.94
N VAL A 77 -7.66 -3.91 -11.92
CA VAL A 77 -7.21 -5.00 -11.04
C VAL A 77 -8.42 -5.53 -10.30
N ALA A 78 -8.86 -6.72 -10.67
CA ALA A 78 -10.10 -7.25 -10.14
C ALA A 78 -9.94 -7.73 -8.69
N ILE A 79 -8.80 -8.33 -8.35
CA ILE A 79 -8.59 -8.97 -7.06
C ILE A 79 -7.16 -8.74 -6.55
N VAL A 80 -7.05 -8.30 -5.30
CA VAL A 80 -5.80 -8.31 -4.53
C VAL A 80 -6.01 -9.22 -3.33
N ASN A 81 -5.31 -10.34 -3.30
CA ASN A 81 -5.35 -11.27 -2.18
C ASN A 81 -4.10 -11.09 -1.29
N VAL A 82 -4.30 -10.99 0.00
CA VAL A 82 -3.24 -10.95 1.01
C VAL A 82 -3.46 -12.12 1.95
N THR A 83 -2.79 -13.23 1.68
CA THR A 83 -2.97 -14.50 2.41
C THR A 83 -1.86 -14.80 3.41
N SER A 84 -0.66 -14.27 3.18
CA SER A 84 0.45 -14.37 4.12
C SER A 84 1.46 -13.26 3.82
N LEU A 85 1.28 -12.10 4.44
CA LEU A 85 2.13 -10.93 4.25
C LEU A 85 2.50 -10.32 5.60
N GLU A 86 3.76 -10.08 5.79
CA GLU A 86 4.27 -9.26 6.90
C GLU A 86 4.70 -7.91 6.37
N VAL A 87 4.20 -6.83 6.96
CA VAL A 87 4.63 -5.46 6.71
C VAL A 87 5.40 -4.95 7.92
N GLY A 88 6.60 -4.47 7.68
CA GLY A 88 7.53 -4.12 8.73
C GLY A 88 8.39 -5.29 9.21
N ASP A 89 9.37 -5.00 10.03
CA ASP A 89 10.32 -5.99 10.57
C ASP A 89 10.29 -5.95 12.10
N ALA A 90 10.00 -7.06 12.74
CA ALA A 90 9.92 -7.15 14.20
C ALA A 90 11.26 -6.81 14.90
N THR A 91 12.36 -6.91 14.16
CA THR A 91 13.71 -6.68 14.69
C THR A 91 14.33 -5.34 14.30
N ALA A 92 13.76 -4.65 13.33
CA ALA A 92 14.32 -3.40 12.82
C ALA A 92 13.73 -2.18 13.53
N SER A 93 14.59 -1.26 13.91
CA SER A 93 14.20 0.04 14.47
C SER A 93 13.67 1.04 13.41
N GLU A 94 13.72 0.71 12.13
CA GLU A 94 13.52 1.66 11.02
C GLU A 94 12.46 1.23 10.00
N ASN A 95 11.46 0.47 10.39
CA ASN A 95 10.33 0.23 9.47
C ASN A 95 9.38 1.42 9.50
N ALA A 96 9.51 2.31 8.56
CA ALA A 96 8.76 3.54 8.58
C ALA A 96 8.41 4.07 7.19
N ILE A 97 7.26 4.69 7.09
CA ILE A 97 6.96 5.65 6.03
C ILE A 97 7.07 7.04 6.65
N THR A 98 7.94 7.87 6.11
CA THR A 98 8.02 9.29 6.44
C THR A 98 7.73 10.09 5.17
N ALA A 99 6.59 10.73 5.12
CA ALA A 99 6.16 11.55 4.01
C ALA A 99 6.05 13.02 4.40
N GLY A 100 6.55 13.90 3.54
CA GLY A 100 6.47 15.35 3.72
C GLY A 100 5.09 15.93 3.47
N ASP A 101 4.99 17.24 3.57
CA ASP A 101 3.77 17.99 3.29
C ASP A 101 3.38 17.90 1.81
N SER A 102 2.09 17.77 1.54
CA SER A 102 1.57 17.85 0.17
C SER A 102 1.46 19.30 -0.27
N ALA A 103 2.02 19.64 -1.43
CA ALA A 103 1.82 20.94 -2.04
C ALA A 103 0.33 21.19 -2.35
N SER A 104 -0.06 22.43 -2.51
CA SER A 104 -1.41 22.80 -2.95
C SER A 104 -1.76 22.07 -4.25
N ASN A 105 -2.97 21.55 -4.33
CA ASN A 105 -3.51 20.78 -5.46
C ASN A 105 -2.88 19.39 -5.67
N LYS A 106 -1.98 18.94 -4.80
CA LYS A 106 -1.38 17.60 -4.91
C LYS A 106 -2.00 16.65 -3.91
N LYS A 107 -2.08 15.39 -4.30
CA LYS A 107 -2.68 14.33 -3.49
C LYS A 107 -1.58 13.54 -2.80
N SER A 108 -1.76 13.32 -1.52
CA SER A 108 -0.92 12.44 -0.71
C SER A 108 -1.80 11.32 -0.14
N GLN A 109 -1.55 10.09 -0.58
CA GLN A 109 -2.37 8.93 -0.26
C GLN A 109 -1.46 7.84 0.28
N ILE A 110 -1.48 7.67 1.61
CA ILE A 110 -0.46 6.90 2.32
C ILE A 110 -1.12 5.83 3.18
N GLY A 111 -0.77 4.58 2.92
CA GLY A 111 -1.30 3.44 3.67
C GLY A 111 -0.20 2.51 4.17
N GLY A 112 -0.42 1.90 5.31
CA GLY A 112 0.50 0.90 5.83
C GLY A 112 0.65 -0.31 4.91
N LEU A 113 -0.41 -0.72 4.22
CA LEU A 113 -0.39 -1.78 3.22
C LEU A 113 -0.42 -1.21 1.79
N ILE A 114 -1.47 -0.46 1.46
CA ILE A 114 -1.72 0.09 0.12
C ILE A 114 -1.92 1.59 0.22
N GLY A 115 -1.17 2.36 -0.57
CA GLY A 115 -1.32 3.81 -0.61
C GLY A 115 -2.65 4.25 -1.19
N CYS A 116 -2.98 3.77 -2.37
CA CYS A 116 -4.21 4.14 -3.08
C CYS A 116 -4.75 3.01 -3.94
N ILE A 117 -6.06 2.90 -3.98
CA ILE A 117 -6.79 2.09 -4.96
C ILE A 117 -7.69 3.01 -5.76
N THR A 118 -7.57 2.96 -7.08
CA THR A 118 -8.52 3.64 -7.96
C THR A 118 -9.03 2.67 -9.01
N GLN A 119 -10.29 2.83 -9.33
CA GLN A 119 -10.92 2.05 -10.38
C GLN A 119 -11.03 2.91 -11.66
N GLY A 120 -10.64 2.33 -12.78
CA GLY A 120 -10.68 3.05 -14.07
C GLY A 120 -12.08 3.27 -14.63
N THR A 121 -13.03 2.38 -14.33
CA THR A 121 -14.43 2.50 -14.81
C THR A 121 -15.42 2.03 -13.74
N ALA A 122 -16.63 2.58 -13.76
CA ALA A 122 -17.70 2.24 -12.81
C ALA A 122 -18.18 0.77 -12.90
N ALA A 123 -17.81 0.06 -13.95
CA ALA A 123 -18.29 -1.31 -14.21
C ALA A 123 -17.51 -2.41 -13.47
N ASN A 124 -16.33 -2.12 -12.95
CA ASN A 124 -15.47 -3.13 -12.34
C ASN A 124 -15.24 -2.85 -10.85
N THR A 125 -15.38 -3.85 -10.03
CA THR A 125 -15.08 -3.79 -8.60
C THR A 125 -13.68 -4.33 -8.35
N THR A 126 -12.88 -3.60 -7.57
CA THR A 126 -11.62 -4.13 -7.03
C THR A 126 -11.90 -4.76 -5.68
N ASN A 127 -11.65 -6.06 -5.56
CA ASN A 127 -11.77 -6.79 -4.30
C ASN A 127 -10.39 -6.93 -3.65
N VAL A 128 -10.27 -6.46 -2.42
CA VAL A 128 -9.07 -6.65 -1.60
C VAL A 128 -9.41 -7.62 -0.47
N ASN A 129 -8.87 -8.82 -0.55
CA ASN A 129 -9.14 -9.89 0.42
C ASN A 129 -7.91 -10.08 1.31
N ILE A 130 -8.06 -9.85 2.59
CA ILE A 130 -6.97 -9.92 3.58
C ILE A 130 -7.30 -11.01 4.59
N THR A 131 -6.61 -12.14 4.49
CA THR A 131 -6.78 -13.28 5.40
C THR A 131 -5.53 -13.56 6.24
N GLY A 132 -4.39 -13.02 5.86
CA GLY A 132 -3.14 -13.21 6.60
C GLY A 132 -2.22 -11.99 6.45
N LEU A 133 -2.41 -10.98 7.29
CA LEU A 133 -1.60 -9.78 7.33
C LEU A 133 -1.09 -9.53 8.74
N THR A 134 0.20 -9.32 8.87
CA THR A 134 0.84 -8.90 10.12
C THR A 134 1.58 -7.59 9.91
N PHE A 135 1.36 -6.62 10.79
CA PHE A 135 2.19 -5.43 10.89
C PHE A 135 3.20 -5.60 12.02
N ASN A 136 4.49 -5.54 11.70
CA ASN A 136 5.58 -5.66 12.65
C ASN A 136 6.30 -4.31 12.80
N SER A 137 6.26 -3.71 13.99
CA SER A 137 7.03 -2.50 14.33
C SER A 137 7.02 -1.42 13.21
N PHE A 138 5.85 -1.14 12.66
CA PHE A 138 5.69 -0.24 11.53
C PHE A 138 5.22 1.13 12.01
N SER A 139 5.95 2.18 11.67
CA SER A 139 5.58 3.55 11.95
C SER A 139 5.27 4.34 10.68
N MET A 140 4.37 5.30 10.79
CA MET A 140 3.97 6.14 9.68
C MET A 140 3.88 7.60 10.13
N THR A 141 4.69 8.47 9.52
CA THR A 141 4.66 9.91 9.73
C THR A 141 4.22 10.56 8.42
N VAL A 142 3.19 11.36 8.49
CA VAL A 142 2.57 12.01 7.33
C VAL A 142 2.52 13.51 7.58
N GLY A 143 3.01 14.27 6.62
CA GLY A 143 2.93 15.73 6.64
C GLY A 143 1.53 16.27 6.39
N LYS A 144 1.39 17.57 6.32
CA LYS A 144 0.12 18.25 6.06
C LYS A 144 -0.42 17.93 4.68
N ASN A 145 -1.71 17.78 4.60
CA ASN A 145 -2.42 17.52 3.37
C ASN A 145 -3.07 18.78 2.81
N GLY A 146 -2.73 19.13 1.57
CA GLY A 146 -3.23 20.30 0.88
C GLY A 146 -4.50 20.10 0.05
N ASP A 147 -4.99 18.87 -0.14
CA ASP A 147 -6.14 18.52 -0.98
C ASP A 147 -7.14 17.65 -0.22
N ALA A 148 -8.43 17.83 -0.50
CA ALA A 148 -9.52 17.04 0.08
C ALA A 148 -9.50 15.53 -0.30
N LYS A 149 -8.70 15.13 -1.29
CA LYS A 149 -8.51 13.73 -1.71
C LYS A 149 -7.25 13.09 -1.10
N ASN A 150 -6.76 13.67 -0.05
CA ASN A 150 -5.66 13.14 0.72
C ASN A 150 -6.17 12.16 1.77
N GLY A 151 -5.39 11.13 2.04
CA GLY A 151 -5.73 10.14 3.05
C GLY A 151 -4.49 9.49 3.63
N ALA A 152 -4.52 9.23 4.92
CA ALA A 152 -3.56 8.40 5.61
C ALA A 152 -4.29 7.37 6.45
N GLY A 153 -3.93 6.11 6.30
CA GLY A 153 -4.56 5.02 7.04
C GLY A 153 -3.60 3.88 7.33
N GLY A 154 -3.79 3.23 8.47
CA GLY A 154 -2.94 2.11 8.88
C GLY A 154 -2.93 0.97 7.85
N LEU A 155 -4.03 0.72 7.17
CA LEU A 155 -4.13 -0.29 6.14
C LEU A 155 -4.13 0.32 4.74
N LEU A 156 -5.08 1.20 4.47
CA LEU A 156 -5.35 1.78 3.17
C LEU A 156 -5.38 3.31 3.27
N GLY A 157 -4.60 4.00 2.44
CA GLY A 157 -4.54 5.45 2.44
C GLY A 157 -5.78 6.08 1.81
N TYR A 158 -6.16 5.60 0.65
CA TYR A 158 -7.31 6.12 -0.08
C TYR A 158 -7.90 5.07 -1.03
N SER A 159 -9.21 5.05 -1.15
CA SER A 159 -9.86 4.28 -2.20
C SER A 159 -10.91 5.13 -2.93
N TRP A 160 -11.01 4.95 -4.23
CA TRP A 160 -12.00 5.59 -5.07
C TRP A 160 -12.61 4.61 -6.06
N GLY A 161 -13.92 4.75 -6.29
CA GLY A 161 -14.68 3.83 -7.12
C GLY A 161 -15.21 2.63 -6.32
N ASN A 162 -15.62 1.59 -7.00
CA ASN A 162 -16.18 0.39 -6.37
C ASN A 162 -15.04 -0.50 -5.83
N THR A 163 -14.69 -0.30 -4.57
CA THR A 163 -13.70 -1.11 -3.88
C THR A 163 -14.35 -1.84 -2.72
N VAL A 164 -14.15 -3.14 -2.63
CA VAL A 164 -14.57 -3.95 -1.50
C VAL A 164 -13.32 -4.45 -0.79
N VAL A 165 -13.21 -4.16 0.50
CA VAL A 165 -12.13 -4.66 1.35
C VAL A 165 -12.71 -5.65 2.34
N THR A 166 -12.27 -6.90 2.26
CA THR A 166 -12.65 -7.96 3.19
C THR A 166 -11.45 -8.29 4.07
N ILE A 167 -11.64 -8.24 5.38
CA ILE A 167 -10.60 -8.56 6.38
C ILE A 167 -11.09 -9.78 7.15
N GLY A 168 -10.22 -10.80 7.23
CA GLY A 168 -10.55 -12.09 7.82
C GLY A 168 -10.97 -13.12 6.78
N ASP A 169 -11.22 -14.32 7.23
CA ASP A 169 -11.60 -15.47 6.38
C ASP A 169 -13.11 -15.54 6.07
N GLY A 170 -13.87 -14.57 6.57
CA GLY A 170 -15.34 -14.58 6.48
C GLY A 170 -16.01 -15.56 7.44
N ALA A 171 -15.24 -16.34 8.18
CA ALA A 171 -15.75 -17.13 9.27
C ALA A 171 -15.98 -16.19 10.47
N ASN A 172 -17.24 -16.02 10.84
CA ASN A 172 -17.62 -15.34 12.06
C ASN A 172 -17.19 -16.25 13.23
N THR A 173 -15.96 -16.10 13.70
CA THR A 173 -15.61 -16.64 15.01
C THR A 173 -16.19 -15.67 16.03
N SER A 174 -17.42 -15.91 16.43
CA SER A 174 -17.96 -15.34 17.66
C SER A 174 -17.18 -15.95 18.82
N ASP A 175 -16.21 -15.23 19.33
CA ASP A 175 -15.71 -15.38 20.70
C ASP A 175 -16.29 -14.27 21.56
#